data_1648c5be42bedcf74517d6f7c331a568
#
_entry.id   1648c5be42bedcf74517d6f7c331a568
#
_cell.length_a   1.000
_cell.length_b   1.000
_cell.length_c   1.000
_cell.angle_alpha   90.00
_cell.angle_beta   90.00
_cell.angle_gamma   90.00
#
_symmetry.space_group_name_H-M   'P 1'
#
loop_
_entity.id
_entity.type
_entity.pdbx_description
1 polymer ?
#
loop_
_entity_poly.entity_id
_entity_poly.type
_entity_poly.pdbx_seq_one_letter_code
_entity_poly.pdbx_strand_id
1 'polypeptide(L)'
;MLMKCIKSNMINQKIITFLLFLVFSNLGFAQTNWNWLIGNWEGVGNGKPGEGKGVFSFEHQLDQNVIVRKSHSEYPSRDSKKMTVHDDLLVVYLDENKNLSKAIYFDNEGHVINYSITYTEKTITFLSETKPNQPTFRLIYSLLENKEVNTAFEISMDGKNFNTYIEGKSKKI
;
A
#
# COMPACT_ATOMS: atom_id res chain seq x y z
N MET A 1 -17.99 -43.55 49.27
CA MET A 1 -16.87 -43.58 48.31
C MET A 1 -17.25 -43.04 46.95
N LEU A 2 -18.27 -42.22 46.80
CA LEU A 2 -18.75 -41.71 45.48
C LEU A 2 -18.61 -40.19 45.24
N MET A 3 -18.16 -39.40 46.23
CA MET A 3 -18.06 -37.95 46.09
C MET A 3 -16.72 -37.39 45.59
N LYS A 4 -15.66 -38.23 45.47
CA LYS A 4 -14.33 -37.76 45.03
C LYS A 4 -14.15 -37.77 43.50
N CYS A 5 -14.99 -38.53 42.75
CA CYS A 5 -14.81 -38.66 41.29
C CYS A 5 -15.39 -37.49 40.47
N ILE A 6 -16.41 -36.80 41.00
CA ILE A 6 -17.12 -35.72 40.25
C ILE A 6 -16.33 -34.43 40.22
N LYS A 7 -15.53 -34.13 41.27
CA LYS A 7 -14.72 -32.86 41.29
C LYS A 7 -13.56 -32.85 40.32
N SER A 8 -12.95 -34.01 40.01
CA SER A 8 -11.82 -34.10 39.10
C SER A 8 -12.23 -33.81 37.65
N ASN A 9 -13.39 -34.28 37.21
CA ASN A 9 -13.87 -34.10 35.83
C ASN A 9 -14.28 -32.64 35.54
N MET A 10 -14.81 -31.90 36.53
CA MET A 10 -15.22 -30.50 36.35
C MET A 10 -14.02 -29.57 36.23
N ILE A 11 -12.91 -29.84 36.92
CA ILE A 11 -11.68 -29.02 36.84
C ILE A 11 -11.03 -29.20 35.47
N ASN A 12 -10.93 -30.43 34.98
CA ASN A 12 -10.36 -30.71 33.67
C ASN A 12 -11.17 -30.08 32.53
N GLN A 13 -12.52 -30.08 32.62
CA GLN A 13 -13.39 -29.50 31.60
C GLN A 13 -13.25 -27.97 31.54
N LYS A 14 -13.13 -27.30 32.70
CA LYS A 14 -12.90 -25.84 32.74
C LYS A 14 -11.53 -25.44 32.21
N ILE A 15 -10.49 -26.21 32.47
CA ILE A 15 -9.13 -25.98 31.96
C ILE A 15 -9.09 -26.16 30.44
N ILE A 16 -9.74 -27.19 29.89
CA ILE A 16 -9.82 -27.45 28.45
C ILE A 16 -10.59 -26.32 27.76
N THR A 17 -11.68 -25.83 28.31
CA THR A 17 -12.46 -24.72 27.74
C THR A 17 -11.67 -23.41 27.76
N PHE A 18 -10.90 -23.15 28.82
CA PHE A 18 -10.05 -21.96 28.92
C PHE A 18 -8.85 -22.00 27.94
N LEU A 19 -8.23 -23.18 27.77
CA LEU A 19 -7.17 -23.39 26.78
C LEU A 19 -7.67 -23.26 25.32
N LEU A 20 -8.90 -23.72 25.04
CA LEU A 20 -9.51 -23.52 23.71
C LEU A 20 -9.77 -22.03 23.42
N PHE A 21 -10.15 -21.25 24.43
CA PHE A 21 -10.38 -19.81 24.25
C PHE A 21 -9.09 -19.01 24.01
N LEU A 22 -7.95 -19.47 24.58
CA LEU A 22 -6.63 -18.86 24.36
C LEU A 22 -6.04 -19.13 22.96
N VAL A 23 -6.43 -20.22 22.32
CA VAL A 23 -5.97 -20.55 20.96
C VAL A 23 -6.69 -19.72 19.89
N PHE A 24 -7.92 -19.28 20.13
CA PHE A 24 -8.67 -18.43 19.19
C PHE A 24 -8.32 -16.95 19.25
N SER A 25 -7.59 -16.49 20.26
CA SER A 25 -7.24 -15.07 20.40
C SER A 25 -6.04 -14.62 19.54
N ASN A 26 -5.39 -15.52 18.79
CA ASN A 26 -4.24 -15.20 17.95
C ASN A 26 -4.48 -15.30 16.44
N LEU A 27 -5.73 -15.45 16.01
CA LEU A 27 -6.11 -15.16 14.62
C LEU A 27 -6.34 -13.65 14.46
N GLY A 28 -5.38 -12.85 14.90
CA GLY A 28 -5.23 -11.50 14.44
C GLY A 28 -4.93 -11.59 12.95
N PHE A 29 -5.94 -11.38 12.10
CA PHE A 29 -5.69 -11.03 10.73
C PHE A 29 -4.66 -9.89 10.79
N ALA A 30 -3.51 -10.08 10.18
CA ALA A 30 -2.59 -8.98 9.93
C ALA A 30 -3.35 -8.01 9.03
N GLN A 31 -4.16 -7.17 9.66
CA GLN A 31 -4.88 -6.10 8.97
C GLN A 31 -3.78 -5.25 8.38
N THR A 32 -3.70 -5.28 7.07
CA THR A 32 -2.75 -4.50 6.30
C THR A 32 -2.78 -3.08 6.81
N ASN A 33 -1.72 -2.63 7.42
CA ASN A 33 -1.71 -1.33 8.05
C ASN A 33 -1.51 -0.22 7.00
N TRP A 34 -2.58 0.12 6.31
CA TRP A 34 -2.64 1.27 5.41
C TRP A 34 -2.69 2.61 6.16
N ASN A 35 -2.98 2.59 7.47
CA ASN A 35 -3.28 3.78 8.27
C ASN A 35 -2.18 4.82 8.24
N TRP A 36 -0.91 4.41 8.14
CA TRP A 36 0.19 5.35 8.06
C TRP A 36 0.20 6.14 6.74
N LEU A 37 -0.32 5.56 5.64
CA LEU A 37 -0.37 6.19 4.32
C LEU A 37 -1.67 6.97 4.07
N ILE A 38 -2.76 6.64 4.79
CA ILE A 38 -4.04 7.35 4.66
C ILE A 38 -3.89 8.82 5.06
N GLY A 39 -4.40 9.73 4.24
CA GLY A 39 -4.41 11.18 4.45
C GLY A 39 -3.81 11.93 3.26
N ASN A 40 -3.52 13.21 3.47
CA ASN A 40 -3.00 14.11 2.44
C ASN A 40 -1.50 14.32 2.62
N TRP A 41 -0.78 14.40 1.52
CA TRP A 41 0.67 14.45 1.49
C TRP A 41 1.14 15.50 0.50
N GLU A 42 2.19 16.22 0.86
CA GLU A 42 2.87 17.21 0.03
C GLU A 42 4.34 16.86 -0.13
N GLY A 43 4.86 16.92 -1.35
CA GLY A 43 6.26 16.68 -1.65
C GLY A 43 7.18 17.65 -0.91
N VAL A 44 8.28 17.14 -0.34
CA VAL A 44 9.31 17.90 0.35
C VAL A 44 10.64 17.80 -0.40
N GLY A 45 11.18 18.94 -0.77
CA GLY A 45 12.45 19.02 -1.50
C GLY A 45 12.29 18.84 -3.01
N ASN A 46 13.44 18.82 -3.67
CA ASN A 46 13.51 18.73 -5.13
C ASN A 46 13.48 17.26 -5.53
N GLY A 47 12.33 16.79 -6.02
CA GLY A 47 12.22 15.48 -6.64
C GLY A 47 13.06 15.45 -7.93
N LYS A 48 13.97 14.49 -8.09
CA LYS A 48 14.58 14.20 -9.39
C LYS A 48 13.74 13.14 -10.11
N PRO A 49 13.51 13.27 -11.43
CA PRO A 49 14.09 14.22 -12.39
C PRO A 49 13.23 15.46 -12.60
N GLY A 50 13.37 16.45 -11.79
CA GLY A 50 12.74 17.76 -11.97
C GLY A 50 12.27 18.35 -10.65
N GLU A 51 12.45 19.62 -10.51
CA GLU A 51 12.05 20.40 -9.34
C GLU A 51 10.53 20.66 -9.38
N GLY A 52 9.73 19.55 -9.36
CA GLY A 52 8.28 19.62 -9.39
C GLY A 52 7.68 19.79 -8.00
N LYS A 53 6.46 20.30 -7.98
CA LYS A 53 5.58 20.24 -6.80
C LYS A 53 4.60 19.11 -7.00
N GLY A 54 4.30 18.37 -5.94
CA GLY A 54 3.32 17.31 -6.00
C GLY A 54 2.58 17.17 -4.69
N VAL A 55 1.30 16.83 -4.80
CA VAL A 55 0.45 16.46 -3.69
C VAL A 55 -0.25 15.15 -4.01
N PHE A 56 -0.49 14.34 -3.01
CA PHE A 56 -1.34 13.17 -3.18
C PHE A 56 -2.16 12.88 -1.92
N SER A 57 -3.25 12.17 -2.09
CA SER A 57 -4.05 11.67 -0.97
C SER A 57 -4.27 10.17 -1.10
N PHE A 58 -4.47 9.51 0.05
CA PHE A 58 -5.03 8.17 0.13
C PHE A 58 -6.25 8.21 1.05
N GLU A 59 -7.38 7.72 0.58
CA GLU A 59 -8.64 7.76 1.29
C GLU A 59 -9.36 6.41 1.25
N HIS A 60 -9.87 5.97 2.39
CA HIS A 60 -10.79 4.84 2.44
C HIS A 60 -12.13 5.21 1.82
N GLN A 61 -12.67 4.30 1.02
CA GLN A 61 -13.97 4.38 0.39
C GLN A 61 -14.76 3.08 0.59
N LEU A 62 -16.09 3.13 0.39
CA LEU A 62 -16.97 1.96 0.41
C LEU A 62 -16.75 1.07 1.65
N ASP A 63 -16.92 1.66 2.85
CA ASP A 63 -16.73 0.97 4.14
C ASP A 63 -15.36 0.28 4.26
N GLN A 64 -14.29 0.97 3.81
CA GLN A 64 -12.90 0.51 3.80
C GLN A 64 -12.59 -0.66 2.85
N ASN A 65 -13.52 -1.04 1.98
CA ASN A 65 -13.29 -2.07 0.97
C ASN A 65 -12.48 -1.58 -0.23
N VAL A 66 -12.32 -0.26 -0.36
CA VAL A 66 -11.55 0.39 -1.41
C VAL A 66 -10.69 1.49 -0.80
N ILE A 67 -9.49 1.68 -1.33
CA ILE A 67 -8.67 2.86 -1.09
C ILE A 67 -8.46 3.58 -2.41
N VAL A 68 -8.70 4.88 -2.43
CA VAL A 68 -8.49 5.73 -3.61
C VAL A 68 -7.30 6.64 -3.33
N ARG A 69 -6.31 6.61 -4.22
CA ARG A 69 -5.26 7.62 -4.30
C ARG A 69 -5.60 8.60 -5.41
N LYS A 70 -5.45 9.89 -5.12
CA LYS A 70 -5.42 10.97 -6.11
C LYS A 70 -4.07 11.66 -6.03
N SER A 71 -3.48 12.00 -7.16
CA SER A 71 -2.20 12.68 -7.21
C SER A 71 -2.24 13.79 -8.25
N HIS A 72 -1.59 14.89 -7.91
CA HIS A 72 -1.36 16.02 -8.80
C HIS A 72 0.10 16.42 -8.70
N SER A 73 0.77 16.50 -9.84
CA SER A 73 2.18 16.92 -9.92
C SER A 73 2.39 17.92 -11.03
N GLU A 74 3.18 18.95 -10.74
CA GLU A 74 3.61 19.96 -11.70
C GLU A 74 5.13 19.97 -11.79
N TYR A 75 5.67 19.90 -12.99
CA TYR A 75 7.12 19.93 -13.22
C TYR A 75 7.47 20.70 -14.49
N PRO A 76 8.68 21.33 -14.57
CA PRO A 76 9.11 22.02 -15.76
C PRO A 76 9.19 21.09 -16.95
N SER A 77 8.56 21.47 -18.06
CA SER A 77 8.72 20.73 -19.32
C SER A 77 10.14 20.85 -19.85
N ARG A 78 10.69 19.74 -20.37
CA ARG A 78 12.06 19.73 -20.95
C ARG A 78 12.21 20.65 -22.14
N ASP A 79 11.17 20.81 -22.93
CA ASP A 79 11.22 21.48 -24.24
C ASP A 79 10.51 22.84 -24.28
N SER A 80 9.96 23.30 -23.16
CA SER A 80 9.24 24.56 -23.11
C SER A 80 9.33 25.23 -21.74
N LYS A 81 9.06 26.55 -21.69
CA LYS A 81 8.91 27.27 -20.42
C LYS A 81 7.58 26.97 -19.70
N LYS A 82 6.80 26.00 -20.18
CA LYS A 82 5.51 25.63 -19.60
C LYS A 82 5.71 24.56 -18.54
N MET A 83 4.84 24.55 -17.54
CA MET A 83 4.73 23.43 -16.61
C MET A 83 3.97 22.28 -17.28
N THR A 84 4.44 21.07 -17.07
CA THR A 84 3.71 19.84 -17.39
C THR A 84 2.94 19.45 -16.13
N VAL A 85 1.68 19.10 -16.32
CA VAL A 85 0.79 18.58 -15.27
C VAL A 85 0.62 17.10 -15.46
N HIS A 86 0.83 16.35 -14.40
CA HIS A 86 0.55 14.92 -14.33
C HIS A 86 -0.45 14.66 -13.21
N ASP A 87 -1.65 14.26 -13.62
CA ASP A 87 -2.73 13.87 -12.73
C ASP A 87 -2.95 12.37 -12.81
N ASP A 88 -3.06 11.73 -11.67
CA ASP A 88 -3.34 10.30 -11.64
C ASP A 88 -4.35 9.89 -10.55
N LEU A 89 -5.00 8.78 -10.82
CA LEU A 89 -5.92 8.08 -9.94
C LEU A 89 -5.47 6.62 -9.80
N LEU A 90 -5.37 6.14 -8.57
CA LEU A 90 -5.11 4.73 -8.29
C LEU A 90 -6.19 4.21 -7.35
N VAL A 91 -6.85 3.13 -7.74
CA VAL A 91 -7.92 2.48 -6.99
C VAL A 91 -7.43 1.13 -6.50
N VAL A 92 -7.26 1.00 -5.18
CA VAL A 92 -6.95 -0.26 -4.50
C VAL A 92 -8.23 -0.96 -4.12
N TYR A 93 -8.33 -2.26 -4.38
CA TYR A 93 -9.54 -3.03 -4.12
C TYR A 93 -9.23 -4.44 -3.61
N LEU A 94 -10.25 -5.10 -3.10
CA LEU A 94 -10.15 -6.42 -2.50
C LEU A 94 -9.90 -7.50 -3.57
N ASP A 95 -9.01 -8.43 -3.27
CA ASP A 95 -8.88 -9.69 -4.00
C ASP A 95 -9.97 -10.71 -3.59
N GLU A 96 -9.89 -11.91 -4.14
CA GLU A 96 -10.82 -13.02 -3.84
C GLU A 96 -10.79 -13.45 -2.35
N ASN A 97 -9.67 -13.18 -1.66
CA ASN A 97 -9.48 -13.47 -0.23
C ASN A 97 -9.88 -12.29 0.67
N LYS A 98 -10.48 -11.24 0.11
CA LYS A 98 -10.86 -10.00 0.79
C LYS A 98 -9.68 -9.21 1.36
N ASN A 99 -8.50 -9.27 0.71
CA ASN A 99 -7.35 -8.45 1.02
C ASN A 99 -7.26 -7.28 0.03
N LEU A 100 -6.86 -6.10 0.49
CA LEU A 100 -6.56 -4.94 -0.35
C LEU A 100 -5.22 -5.17 -1.09
N SER A 101 -5.18 -6.09 -2.03
CA SER A 101 -3.98 -6.59 -2.70
C SER A 101 -3.95 -6.37 -4.21
N LYS A 102 -4.96 -5.71 -4.76
CA LYS A 102 -5.08 -5.36 -6.17
C LYS A 102 -5.28 -3.87 -6.34
N ALA A 103 -4.74 -3.31 -7.43
CA ALA A 103 -5.01 -1.94 -7.79
C ALA A 103 -5.08 -1.75 -9.31
N ILE A 104 -5.76 -0.69 -9.70
CA ILE A 104 -5.77 -0.18 -11.07
C ILE A 104 -5.41 1.30 -11.04
N TYR A 105 -4.51 1.70 -11.94
CA TYR A 105 -3.99 3.05 -12.09
C TYR A 105 -4.45 3.65 -13.41
N PHE A 106 -4.73 4.93 -13.39
CA PHE A 106 -5.08 5.76 -14.54
C PHE A 106 -4.34 7.08 -14.44
N ASP A 107 -3.96 7.68 -15.57
CA ASP A 107 -3.42 9.04 -15.62
C ASP A 107 -4.00 9.86 -16.78
N ASN A 108 -3.70 11.16 -16.75
CA ASN A 108 -4.13 12.10 -17.78
C ASN A 108 -3.38 11.95 -19.13
N GLU A 109 -2.40 11.04 -19.20
CA GLU A 109 -1.72 10.65 -20.44
C GLU A 109 -2.36 9.43 -21.11
N GLY A 110 -3.37 8.81 -20.44
CA GLY A 110 -4.16 7.69 -20.97
C GLY A 110 -3.57 6.32 -20.60
N HIS A 111 -2.61 6.24 -19.68
CA HIS A 111 -2.12 4.95 -19.22
C HIS A 111 -3.13 4.27 -18.28
N VAL A 112 -3.23 2.95 -18.41
CA VAL A 112 -3.98 2.08 -17.51
C VAL A 112 -3.09 0.92 -17.10
N ILE A 113 -2.81 0.82 -15.80
CA ILE A 113 -1.89 -0.19 -15.26
C ILE A 113 -2.57 -0.97 -14.14
N ASN A 114 -2.59 -2.30 -14.27
CA ASN A 114 -3.02 -3.19 -13.20
C ASN A 114 -1.83 -3.57 -12.31
N TYR A 115 -2.02 -3.52 -11.00
CA TYR A 115 -1.03 -3.84 -10.01
C TYR A 115 -1.47 -4.97 -9.08
N SER A 116 -0.51 -5.80 -8.70
CA SER A 116 -0.57 -6.60 -7.48
C SER A 116 0.16 -5.88 -6.37
N ILE A 117 -0.33 -5.99 -5.13
CA ILE A 117 0.22 -5.26 -3.99
C ILE A 117 0.82 -6.25 -3.00
N THR A 118 2.02 -5.95 -2.55
CA THR A 118 2.65 -6.56 -1.38
C THR A 118 2.99 -5.50 -0.36
N TYR A 119 3.00 -5.87 0.92
CA TYR A 119 3.23 -4.91 1.99
C TYR A 119 3.95 -5.52 3.17
N THR A 120 4.71 -4.69 3.83
CA THR A 120 5.30 -4.91 5.14
C THR A 120 4.71 -3.91 6.13
N GLU A 121 5.22 -3.87 7.34
CA GLU A 121 4.82 -2.90 8.36
C GLU A 121 5.02 -1.43 7.93
N LYS A 122 6.07 -1.15 7.14
CA LYS A 122 6.47 0.20 6.73
C LYS A 122 6.55 0.42 5.22
N THR A 123 6.19 -0.58 4.41
CA THR A 123 6.34 -0.48 2.95
C THR A 123 5.13 -1.08 2.25
N ILE A 124 4.65 -0.39 1.24
CA ILE A 124 3.62 -0.87 0.32
C ILE A 124 4.20 -0.80 -1.09
N THR A 125 4.20 -1.94 -1.77
CA THR A 125 4.76 -2.10 -3.12
C THR A 125 3.67 -2.53 -4.08
N PHE A 126 3.50 -1.76 -5.14
CA PHE A 126 2.64 -2.03 -6.28
C PHE A 126 3.52 -2.54 -7.42
N LEU A 127 3.27 -3.75 -7.90
CA LEU A 127 3.99 -4.35 -9.02
C LEU A 127 3.03 -4.60 -10.17
N SER A 128 3.30 -4.02 -11.33
CA SER A 128 2.47 -4.21 -12.52
C SER A 128 2.56 -5.64 -13.05
N GLU A 129 1.54 -6.03 -13.80
CA GLU A 129 1.60 -7.27 -14.57
C GLU A 129 2.74 -7.22 -15.59
N THR A 130 3.53 -8.29 -15.65
CA THR A 130 4.56 -8.43 -16.68
C THR A 130 3.92 -8.90 -17.98
N LYS A 131 4.10 -8.12 -19.05
CA LYS A 131 3.62 -8.46 -20.40
C LYS A 131 4.79 -8.62 -21.36
N PRO A 132 4.72 -9.52 -22.32
CA PRO A 132 5.78 -9.67 -23.33
C PRO A 132 6.08 -8.34 -24.04
N ASN A 133 7.33 -7.98 -24.16
CA ASN A 133 7.81 -6.76 -24.83
C ASN A 133 7.28 -5.44 -24.28
N GLN A 134 6.82 -5.43 -23.03
CA GLN A 134 6.40 -4.22 -22.33
C GLN A 134 7.20 -4.08 -21.03
N PRO A 135 7.45 -2.85 -20.57
CA PRO A 135 8.09 -2.64 -19.28
C PRO A 135 7.18 -3.10 -18.12
N THR A 136 7.82 -3.55 -17.06
CA THR A 136 7.19 -3.80 -15.78
C THR A 136 7.44 -2.60 -14.87
N PHE A 137 6.41 -2.11 -14.23
CA PHE A 137 6.44 -0.94 -13.35
C PHE A 137 6.35 -1.36 -11.89
N ARG A 138 7.07 -0.65 -11.03
CA ARG A 138 7.01 -0.84 -9.58
C ARG A 138 6.89 0.52 -8.89
N LEU A 139 5.81 0.72 -8.12
CA LEU A 139 5.59 1.90 -7.30
C LEU A 139 5.70 1.50 -5.84
N ILE A 140 6.53 2.21 -5.08
CA ILE A 140 6.85 1.88 -3.69
C ILE A 140 6.58 3.09 -2.81
N TYR A 141 5.85 2.88 -1.72
CA TYR A 141 5.73 3.83 -0.61
C TYR A 141 6.43 3.24 0.61
N SER A 142 7.30 4.01 1.24
CA SER A 142 8.04 3.59 2.44
C SER A 142 7.91 4.64 3.53
N LEU A 143 7.41 4.24 4.70
CA LEU A 143 7.35 5.09 5.88
C LEU A 143 8.75 5.24 6.49
N LEU A 144 9.22 6.48 6.58
CA LEU A 144 10.49 6.84 7.19
C LEU A 144 10.35 7.07 8.71
N GLU A 145 11.47 7.08 9.43
CA GLU A 145 11.48 7.27 10.89
C GLU A 145 10.95 8.64 11.32
N ASN A 146 11.17 9.67 10.52
CA ASN A 146 10.65 11.04 10.74
C ASN A 146 9.17 11.21 10.33
N LYS A 147 8.45 10.11 10.06
CA LYS A 147 7.06 10.07 9.60
C LYS A 147 6.82 10.68 8.20
N GLU A 148 7.84 10.98 7.45
CA GLU A 148 7.74 11.23 6.01
C GLU A 148 7.52 9.93 5.26
N VAL A 149 7.04 10.03 4.03
CA VAL A 149 6.91 8.91 3.10
C VAL A 149 7.87 9.10 1.96
N ASN A 150 8.70 8.09 1.70
CA ASN A 150 9.48 8.02 0.46
C ASN A 150 8.63 7.31 -0.60
N THR A 151 8.50 7.91 -1.76
CA THR A 151 7.84 7.34 -2.95
C THR A 151 8.89 7.09 -4.01
N ALA A 152 8.99 5.86 -4.50
CA ALA A 152 9.83 5.51 -5.62
C ALA A 152 9.00 4.87 -6.74
N PHE A 153 9.18 5.37 -7.97
CA PHE A 153 8.64 4.74 -9.17
C PHE A 153 9.78 4.19 -10.01
N GLU A 154 9.71 2.92 -10.33
CA GLU A 154 10.78 2.18 -10.97
C GLU A 154 10.28 1.45 -12.21
N ILE A 155 11.16 1.28 -13.18
CA ILE A 155 10.87 0.64 -14.47
C ILE A 155 11.87 -0.49 -14.71
N SER A 156 11.37 -1.62 -15.16
CA SER A 156 12.17 -2.77 -15.58
C SER A 156 11.77 -3.23 -16.98
N MET A 157 12.74 -3.43 -17.86
CA MET A 157 12.51 -3.97 -19.21
C MET A 157 12.52 -5.50 -19.25
N ASP A 158 13.06 -6.14 -18.21
CA ASP A 158 13.19 -7.62 -18.12
C ASP A 158 12.35 -8.22 -16.97
N GLY A 159 11.61 -7.38 -16.25
CA GLY A 159 10.81 -7.78 -15.08
C GLY A 159 11.63 -8.17 -13.85
N LYS A 160 12.96 -8.02 -13.88
CA LYS A 160 13.88 -8.42 -12.79
C LYS A 160 14.73 -7.25 -12.29
N ASN A 161 15.34 -6.52 -13.23
CA ASN A 161 16.24 -5.41 -12.92
C ASN A 161 15.45 -4.09 -13.00
N PHE A 162 15.20 -3.47 -11.86
CA PHE A 162 14.44 -2.23 -11.77
C PHE A 162 15.38 -1.03 -11.64
N ASN A 163 15.11 0.00 -12.43
CA ASN A 163 15.79 1.29 -12.37
C ASN A 163 14.82 2.34 -11.85
N THR A 164 15.23 3.11 -10.87
CA THR A 164 14.44 4.21 -10.34
C THR A 164 14.29 5.31 -11.40
N TYR A 165 13.05 5.62 -11.74
CA TYR A 165 12.69 6.67 -12.67
C TYR A 165 12.33 7.98 -11.93
N ILE A 166 11.56 7.87 -10.84
CA ILE A 166 11.19 8.97 -9.96
C ILE A 166 11.39 8.52 -8.51
N GLU A 167 11.94 9.39 -7.68
CA GLU A 167 12.01 9.21 -6.25
C GLU A 167 11.80 10.55 -5.56
N GLY A 168 11.02 10.58 -4.49
CA GLY A 168 10.74 11.78 -3.73
C GLY A 168 10.21 11.48 -2.34
N LYS A 169 10.34 12.47 -1.46
CA LYS A 169 9.81 12.41 -0.09
C LYS A 169 8.61 13.32 0.03
N SER A 170 7.67 12.94 0.89
CA SER A 170 6.47 13.72 1.17
C SER A 170 6.19 13.75 2.67
N LYS A 171 5.70 14.88 3.15
CA LYS A 171 5.21 15.07 4.52
C LYS A 171 3.69 15.08 4.53
N LYS A 172 3.11 14.67 5.63
CA LYS A 172 1.65 14.72 5.85
C LYS A 172 1.20 16.16 6.10
N ILE A 173 0.08 16.56 5.51
CA ILE A 173 -0.55 17.89 5.68
C ILE A 173 -1.96 17.79 6.21
#